data_7a41697ae7c9b1b2386eab8a3a9e42c4
#
_entry.id   7a41697ae7c9b1b2386eab8a3a9e42c4
#
_cell.length_a   1.000
_cell.length_b   1.000
_cell.length_c   1.000
_cell.angle_alpha   90.00
_cell.angle_beta   90.00
_cell.angle_gamma   90.00
#
_symmetry.space_group_name_H-M   'P 1'
#
loop_
_entity.id
_entity.type
_entity.pdbx_description
1 polymer ?
#
loop_
_entity_poly.entity_id
_entity_poly.type
_entity_poly.pdbx_seq_one_letter_code
_entity_poly.pdbx_strand_id
1 'polypeptide(L)'
;MSRNCLVVDLDKCIGCHACEVACKNENGIALGEYWNRVLQIGPHGTFPDLEQYWLPVQCQQCEDAPCVHVCPTGASYRDADGKVLVDKEKCIGCKYCMMACPYGVRSWNTKERAVEKCTLCGQLTSAGQEPACVAACCANARFYGDLDDASSDVAKAVAAADPASVHTLHDAGNKPLTRYILSEKIATWHDVDAIAPASGAQDAAWFAKED
;
A
#
# COMPACT_ATOMS: atom_id res chain seq x y z
N MET A 1 17.86 11.23 -0.66
CA MET A 1 17.28 9.89 -0.91
C MET A 1 15.98 10.13 -1.61
N SER A 2 15.72 9.40 -2.68
CA SER A 2 14.46 9.49 -3.40
C SER A 2 13.27 9.05 -2.53
N ARG A 3 12.11 9.70 -2.68
CA ARG A 3 10.88 9.33 -2.00
C ARG A 3 9.95 8.54 -2.93
N ASN A 4 10.47 7.38 -3.37
CA ASN A 4 9.73 6.48 -4.25
C ASN A 4 8.47 5.92 -3.58
N CYS A 5 7.31 6.16 -4.18
CA CYS A 5 6.03 5.71 -3.65
C CYS A 5 4.99 5.45 -4.73
N LEU A 6 3.81 5.05 -4.28
CA LEU A 6 2.60 5.01 -5.09
C LEU A 6 1.68 6.17 -4.71
N VAL A 7 0.99 6.71 -5.71
CA VAL A 7 -0.18 7.58 -5.51
C VAL A 7 -1.40 6.86 -6.08
N VAL A 8 -2.51 6.91 -5.39
CA VAL A 8 -3.76 6.28 -5.82
C VAL A 8 -4.87 7.32 -5.85
N ASP A 9 -5.44 7.53 -7.01
CA ASP A 9 -6.59 8.39 -7.24
C ASP A 9 -7.87 7.58 -7.00
N LEU A 10 -8.46 7.76 -5.82
CA LEU A 10 -9.65 7.01 -5.39
C LEU A 10 -10.91 7.48 -6.10
N ASP A 11 -10.92 8.71 -6.63
CA ASP A 11 -12.03 9.21 -7.45
C ASP A 11 -12.17 8.40 -8.75
N LYS A 12 -11.06 7.80 -9.23
CA LYS A 12 -11.02 6.95 -10.42
C LYS A 12 -11.09 5.45 -10.10
N CYS A 13 -10.80 5.06 -8.86
CA CYS A 13 -10.71 3.66 -8.51
C CYS A 13 -12.09 2.99 -8.52
N ILE A 14 -12.25 1.97 -9.37
CA ILE A 14 -13.52 1.23 -9.54
C ILE A 14 -13.56 -0.10 -8.77
N GLY A 15 -12.57 -0.40 -7.92
CA GLY A 15 -12.53 -1.63 -7.13
C GLY A 15 -12.41 -2.92 -7.95
N CYS A 16 -11.83 -2.88 -9.13
CA CYS A 16 -11.77 -4.04 -10.05
C CYS A 16 -10.79 -5.14 -9.62
N HIS A 17 -9.99 -4.95 -8.57
CA HIS A 17 -8.97 -5.87 -8.06
C HIS A 17 -7.83 -6.24 -9.05
N ALA A 18 -7.78 -5.68 -10.26
CA ALA A 18 -6.72 -5.96 -11.23
C ALA A 18 -5.30 -5.75 -10.66
N CYS A 19 -5.12 -4.73 -9.82
CA CYS A 19 -3.84 -4.43 -9.17
C CYS A 19 -3.42 -5.50 -8.14
N GLU A 20 -4.36 -6.19 -7.49
CA GLU A 20 -4.08 -7.32 -6.60
C GLU A 20 -3.60 -8.53 -7.40
N VAL A 21 -4.35 -8.88 -8.45
CA VAL A 21 -4.05 -10.01 -9.33
C VAL A 21 -2.70 -9.82 -10.02
N ALA A 22 -2.46 -8.63 -10.59
CA ALA A 22 -1.19 -8.29 -11.24
C ALA A 22 -0.01 -8.37 -10.25
N CYS A 23 -0.19 -7.88 -9.01
CA CYS A 23 0.83 -7.96 -7.97
C CYS A 23 1.15 -9.42 -7.62
N LYS A 24 0.12 -10.27 -7.45
CA LYS A 24 0.31 -11.70 -7.16
C LYS A 24 1.03 -12.42 -8.29
N ASN A 25 0.65 -12.15 -9.51
CA ASN A 25 1.20 -12.80 -10.70
C ASN A 25 2.67 -12.41 -10.92
N GLU A 26 2.98 -11.12 -10.87
CA GLU A 26 4.34 -10.59 -11.07
C GLU A 26 5.32 -11.07 -9.99
N ASN A 27 4.88 -11.13 -8.73
CA ASN A 27 5.76 -11.39 -7.61
C ASN A 27 5.66 -12.83 -7.08
N GLY A 28 4.92 -13.72 -7.75
CA GLY A 28 4.76 -15.11 -7.35
C GLY A 28 4.18 -15.29 -5.94
N ILE A 29 3.26 -14.41 -5.53
CA ILE A 29 2.73 -14.39 -4.16
C ILE A 29 1.80 -15.60 -3.95
N ALA A 30 2.03 -16.34 -2.87
CA ALA A 30 1.27 -17.54 -2.54
C ALA A 30 -0.24 -17.26 -2.40
N LEU A 31 -1.05 -18.30 -2.58
CA LEU A 31 -2.48 -18.22 -2.32
C LEU A 31 -2.73 -17.92 -0.84
N GLY A 32 -3.69 -17.01 -0.59
CA GLY A 32 -4.00 -16.53 0.76
C GLY A 32 -3.14 -15.35 1.24
N GLU A 33 -1.99 -15.07 0.58
CA GLU A 33 -1.12 -13.95 0.92
C GLU A 33 -1.30 -12.79 -0.07
N TYR A 34 -1.12 -11.56 0.41
CA TYR A 34 -1.31 -10.35 -0.39
C TYR A 34 -0.28 -9.29 -0.01
N TRP A 35 0.32 -8.64 -1.02
CA TRP A 35 1.16 -7.46 -0.85
C TRP A 35 0.42 -6.16 -1.16
N ASN A 36 -0.70 -6.27 -1.83
CA ASN A 36 -1.64 -5.20 -2.14
C ASN A 36 -3.05 -5.75 -1.98
N ARG A 37 -3.93 -4.99 -1.31
CA ARG A 37 -5.35 -5.33 -1.11
C ARG A 37 -6.21 -4.15 -1.47
N VAL A 38 -7.35 -4.40 -2.06
CA VAL A 38 -8.36 -3.39 -2.33
C VAL A 38 -9.49 -3.57 -1.32
N LEU A 39 -9.66 -2.58 -0.46
CA LEU A 39 -10.71 -2.56 0.54
C LEU A 39 -11.90 -1.77 0.03
N GLN A 40 -13.09 -2.21 0.35
CA GLN A 40 -14.31 -1.43 0.21
C GLN A 40 -14.50 -0.62 1.48
N ILE A 41 -14.59 0.69 1.37
CA ILE A 41 -14.91 1.60 2.47
C ILE A 41 -16.34 2.08 2.26
N GLY A 42 -17.20 1.78 3.22
CA GLY A 42 -18.64 2.02 3.10
C GLY A 42 -19.44 0.78 2.64
N PRO A 43 -20.75 0.93 2.35
CA PRO A 43 -21.45 2.23 2.25
C PRO A 43 -21.63 2.92 3.61
N HIS A 44 -21.43 4.24 3.65
CA HIS A 44 -21.73 5.12 4.77
C HIS A 44 -22.91 6.03 4.41
N GLY A 45 -23.61 6.55 5.43
CA GLY A 45 -24.76 7.44 5.24
C GLY A 45 -26.09 6.70 5.12
N THR A 46 -27.14 7.45 4.75
CA THR A 46 -28.52 6.95 4.57
C THR A 46 -29.02 7.31 3.18
N PHE A 47 -29.78 6.41 2.58
CA PHE A 47 -30.38 6.67 1.27
C PHE A 47 -31.18 8.00 1.27
N PRO A 48 -31.03 8.88 0.25
CA PRO A 48 -30.23 8.68 -0.98
C PRO A 48 -28.75 9.05 -0.88
N ASP A 49 -28.28 9.60 0.23
CA ASP A 49 -26.94 10.15 0.40
C ASP A 49 -26.00 9.08 0.94
N LEU A 50 -25.64 8.12 0.06
CA LEU A 50 -24.71 7.05 0.37
C LEU A 50 -23.34 7.35 -0.24
N GLU A 51 -22.28 7.14 0.55
CA GLU A 51 -20.89 7.28 0.15
C GLU A 51 -20.18 5.93 0.19
N GLN A 52 -19.37 5.67 -0.82
CA GLN A 52 -18.51 4.48 -0.89
C GLN A 52 -17.31 4.76 -1.79
N TYR A 53 -16.15 4.22 -1.40
CA TYR A 53 -14.97 4.22 -2.25
C TYR A 53 -14.14 2.94 -2.07
N TRP A 54 -13.18 2.74 -2.96
CA TRP A 54 -12.26 1.61 -2.91
C TRP A 54 -10.87 2.08 -2.51
N LEU A 55 -10.29 1.44 -1.49
CA LEU A 55 -8.99 1.80 -0.93
C LEU A 55 -7.97 0.69 -1.18
N PRO A 56 -7.12 0.79 -2.22
CA PRO A 56 -6.01 -0.14 -2.41
C PRO A 56 -4.92 0.14 -1.39
N VAL A 57 -4.58 -0.86 -0.58
CA VAL A 57 -3.58 -0.75 0.48
C VAL A 57 -2.42 -1.70 0.24
N GLN A 58 -1.21 -1.17 0.28
CA GLN A 58 0.07 -1.88 0.17
C GLN A 58 1.08 -1.25 1.13
N CYS A 59 2.35 -1.69 1.09
CA CYS A 59 3.40 -1.06 1.89
C CYS A 59 3.48 0.44 1.60
N GLN A 60 3.42 1.24 2.65
CA GLN A 60 3.40 2.71 2.57
C GLN A 60 4.79 3.32 2.36
N GLN A 61 5.85 2.51 2.30
CA GLN A 61 7.24 2.95 2.09
C GLN A 61 7.68 4.07 3.05
N CYS A 62 7.31 3.96 4.31
CA CYS A 62 7.47 4.99 5.34
C CYS A 62 8.88 5.56 5.40
N GLU A 63 9.03 6.88 5.56
CA GLU A 63 10.34 7.52 5.76
C GLU A 63 10.99 7.07 7.06
N ASP A 64 10.22 7.00 8.12
CA ASP A 64 10.64 6.48 9.43
C ASP A 64 9.97 5.13 9.68
N ALA A 65 10.55 4.06 9.08
CA ALA A 65 9.92 2.77 9.00
C ALA A 65 10.11 1.92 10.27
N PRO A 66 9.10 1.78 11.15
CA PRO A 66 9.25 1.01 12.40
C PRO A 66 9.63 -0.44 12.14
N CYS A 67 9.20 -1.00 11.03
CA CYS A 67 9.54 -2.36 10.62
C CYS A 67 11.04 -2.55 10.27
N VAL A 68 11.77 -1.48 9.99
CA VAL A 68 13.23 -1.49 9.83
C VAL A 68 13.89 -1.43 11.21
N HIS A 69 13.43 -0.52 12.06
CA HIS A 69 14.00 -0.31 13.40
C HIS A 69 13.93 -1.55 14.30
N VAL A 70 12.85 -2.32 14.23
CA VAL A 70 12.67 -3.52 15.07
C VAL A 70 13.35 -4.77 14.54
N CYS A 71 14.01 -4.72 13.37
CA CYS A 71 14.59 -5.91 12.78
C CYS A 71 15.96 -6.22 13.40
N PRO A 72 16.09 -7.32 14.19
CA PRO A 72 17.33 -7.61 14.93
C PRO A 72 18.50 -8.02 14.02
N THR A 73 18.21 -8.50 12.80
CA THR A 73 19.21 -8.96 11.85
C THR A 73 19.50 -7.95 10.73
N GLY A 74 18.76 -6.81 10.71
CA GLY A 74 18.84 -5.88 9.60
C GLY A 74 18.27 -6.41 8.27
N ALA A 75 17.51 -7.53 8.32
CA ALA A 75 16.86 -8.10 7.14
C ALA A 75 15.81 -7.13 6.55
N SER A 76 15.08 -6.40 7.39
CA SER A 76 14.24 -5.30 6.94
C SER A 76 15.10 -4.04 6.90
N TYR A 77 15.23 -3.42 5.72
CA TYR A 77 16.15 -2.31 5.51
C TYR A 77 15.59 -1.30 4.52
N ARG A 78 16.23 -0.15 4.44
CA ARG A 78 15.99 0.85 3.39
C ARG A 78 17.17 0.83 2.43
N ASP A 79 16.91 0.73 1.14
CA ASP A 79 17.95 0.77 0.12
C ASP A 79 18.40 2.22 -0.20
N ALA A 80 19.36 2.35 -1.14
CA ALA A 80 19.87 3.65 -1.57
C ALA A 80 18.82 4.52 -2.27
N ASP A 81 17.82 3.89 -2.89
CA ASP A 81 16.71 4.55 -3.57
C ASP A 81 15.56 4.92 -2.62
N GLY A 82 15.74 4.70 -1.31
CA GLY A 82 14.75 5.01 -0.30
C GLY A 82 13.62 3.98 -0.16
N LYS A 83 13.68 2.85 -0.87
CA LYS A 83 12.68 1.79 -0.79
C LYS A 83 12.90 0.95 0.47
N VAL A 84 11.84 0.66 1.21
CA VAL A 84 11.89 -0.30 2.31
C VAL A 84 11.78 -1.70 1.73
N LEU A 85 12.75 -2.55 2.00
CA LEU A 85 12.86 -3.91 1.46
C LEU A 85 13.07 -4.96 2.57
N VAL A 86 13.07 -6.23 2.19
CA VAL A 86 13.40 -7.36 3.08
C VAL A 86 14.42 -8.26 2.36
N ASP A 87 15.55 -8.45 3.00
CA ASP A 87 16.55 -9.45 2.61
C ASP A 87 16.14 -10.80 3.20
N LYS A 88 15.69 -11.71 2.32
CA LYS A 88 15.19 -13.03 2.74
C LYS A 88 16.26 -13.90 3.38
N GLU A 89 17.53 -13.76 2.95
CA GLU A 89 18.63 -14.56 3.45
C GLU A 89 19.00 -14.19 4.90
N LYS A 90 18.83 -12.91 5.28
CA LYS A 90 19.03 -12.43 6.64
C LYS A 90 17.81 -12.60 7.54
N CYS A 91 16.65 -12.91 6.95
CA CYS A 91 15.40 -13.00 7.69
C CYS A 91 15.35 -14.26 8.56
N ILE A 92 15.27 -14.10 9.88
CA ILE A 92 15.15 -15.21 10.83
C ILE A 92 13.69 -15.59 11.14
N GLY A 93 12.70 -14.94 10.51
CA GLY A 93 11.29 -15.24 10.67
C GLY A 93 10.68 -14.85 12.03
N CYS A 94 11.27 -13.94 12.78
CA CYS A 94 10.77 -13.52 14.10
C CYS A 94 9.44 -12.75 14.06
N LYS A 95 9.02 -12.26 12.88
CA LYS A 95 7.77 -11.53 12.63
C LYS A 95 7.61 -10.18 13.35
N TYR A 96 8.63 -9.67 14.06
CA TYR A 96 8.55 -8.37 14.74
C TYR A 96 8.18 -7.24 13.80
N CYS A 97 8.71 -7.26 12.58
CA CYS A 97 8.38 -6.26 11.55
C CYS A 97 6.92 -6.32 11.07
N MET A 98 6.24 -7.47 11.22
CA MET A 98 4.81 -7.59 10.94
C MET A 98 4.00 -6.91 12.06
N MET A 99 4.37 -7.14 13.33
CA MET A 99 3.71 -6.53 14.49
C MET A 99 3.95 -5.02 14.59
N ALA A 100 5.13 -4.55 14.17
CA ALA A 100 5.48 -3.14 14.20
C ALA A 100 4.88 -2.33 13.04
N CYS A 101 4.32 -2.98 12.02
CA CYS A 101 3.71 -2.28 10.89
C CYS A 101 2.30 -1.80 11.26
N PRO A 102 2.02 -0.49 11.34
CA PRO A 102 0.69 -0.01 11.71
C PRO A 102 -0.38 -0.34 10.65
N TYR A 103 0.05 -0.69 9.44
CA TYR A 103 -0.86 -0.98 8.32
C TYR A 103 -1.08 -2.48 8.07
N GLY A 104 -0.41 -3.38 8.78
CA GLY A 104 -0.57 -4.82 8.61
C GLY A 104 -0.24 -5.37 7.21
N VAL A 105 0.55 -4.65 6.41
CA VAL A 105 0.79 -4.94 4.98
C VAL A 105 2.02 -5.84 4.74
N ARG A 106 2.42 -6.59 5.73
CA ARG A 106 3.49 -7.60 5.62
C ARG A 106 2.89 -8.98 5.72
N SER A 107 3.27 -9.88 4.83
CA SER A 107 2.83 -11.26 4.81
C SER A 107 3.96 -12.22 5.18
N TRP A 108 3.59 -13.41 5.58
CA TRP A 108 4.52 -14.49 5.92
C TRP A 108 4.56 -15.53 4.80
N ASN A 109 5.69 -15.66 4.14
CA ASN A 109 5.89 -16.73 3.18
C ASN A 109 6.36 -18.01 3.91
N THR A 110 5.47 -18.99 3.99
CA THR A 110 5.75 -20.27 4.69
C THR A 110 6.82 -21.08 3.97
N LYS A 111 6.87 -21.02 2.63
CA LYS A 111 7.82 -21.77 1.80
C LYS A 111 9.24 -21.19 1.94
N GLU A 112 9.36 -19.87 1.82
CA GLU A 112 10.63 -19.16 1.93
C GLU A 112 11.05 -18.94 3.39
N ARG A 113 10.13 -19.15 4.35
CA ARG A 113 10.32 -18.89 5.79
C ARG A 113 10.80 -17.47 6.07
N ALA A 114 10.30 -16.52 5.31
CA ALA A 114 10.65 -15.11 5.38
C ALA A 114 9.41 -14.22 5.32
N VAL A 115 9.55 -13.00 5.86
CA VAL A 115 8.51 -11.97 5.72
C VAL A 115 8.63 -11.30 4.35
N GLU A 116 7.52 -11.08 3.72
CA GLU A 116 7.40 -10.43 2.41
C GLU A 116 6.47 -9.23 2.44
N LYS A 117 6.60 -8.35 1.47
CA LYS A 117 5.75 -7.18 1.27
C LYS A 117 6.00 -6.55 -0.09
N CYS A 118 5.19 -5.57 -0.47
CA CYS A 118 5.39 -4.76 -1.67
C CYS A 118 6.82 -4.20 -1.76
N THR A 119 7.51 -4.50 -2.87
CA THR A 119 8.88 -4.06 -3.19
C THR A 119 8.91 -2.88 -4.16
N LEU A 120 7.73 -2.31 -4.49
CA LEU A 120 7.55 -1.40 -5.62
C LEU A 120 8.00 -2.03 -6.96
N CYS A 121 7.91 -3.36 -7.06
CA CYS A 121 8.34 -4.14 -8.22
C CYS A 121 9.75 -3.75 -8.69
N GLY A 122 10.74 -3.81 -7.77
CA GLY A 122 12.12 -3.37 -8.05
C GLY A 122 12.72 -3.98 -9.32
N GLN A 123 12.34 -5.23 -9.66
CA GLN A 123 12.74 -5.91 -10.88
C GLN A 123 12.25 -5.19 -12.17
N LEU A 124 11.05 -4.60 -12.12
CA LEU A 124 10.48 -3.84 -13.25
C LEU A 124 11.00 -2.40 -13.24
N THR A 125 10.95 -1.74 -12.08
CA THR A 125 11.29 -0.32 -11.96
C THR A 125 12.77 -0.04 -12.24
N SER A 126 13.68 -0.96 -11.91
CA SER A 126 15.10 -0.84 -12.30
C SER A 126 15.33 -1.00 -13.81
N ALA A 127 14.41 -1.62 -14.53
CA ALA A 127 14.40 -1.70 -15.98
C ALA A 127 13.64 -0.55 -16.66
N GLY A 128 13.24 0.49 -15.90
CA GLY A 128 12.49 1.64 -16.41
C GLY A 128 11.03 1.34 -16.74
N GLN A 129 10.49 0.22 -16.22
CA GLN A 129 9.09 -0.16 -16.40
C GLN A 129 8.25 0.26 -15.18
N GLU A 130 6.95 0.35 -15.35
CA GLU A 130 6.02 0.58 -14.25
C GLU A 130 5.84 -0.66 -13.36
N PRO A 131 5.55 -0.48 -12.05
CA PRO A 131 5.10 -1.57 -11.22
C PRO A 131 3.85 -2.26 -11.81
N ALA A 132 3.78 -3.59 -11.70
CA ALA A 132 2.70 -4.38 -12.30
C ALA A 132 1.30 -3.89 -11.91
N CYS A 133 1.11 -3.40 -10.68
CA CYS A 133 -0.17 -2.87 -10.21
C CYS A 133 -0.53 -1.50 -10.82
N VAL A 134 0.44 -0.74 -11.32
CA VAL A 134 0.22 0.52 -12.06
C VAL A 134 -0.13 0.18 -13.50
N ALA A 135 0.72 -0.60 -14.17
CA ALA A 135 0.51 -1.01 -15.56
C ALA A 135 -0.83 -1.74 -15.80
N ALA A 136 -1.30 -2.51 -14.80
CA ALA A 136 -2.58 -3.23 -14.90
C ALA A 136 -3.81 -2.39 -14.52
N CYS A 137 -3.65 -1.15 -14.12
CA CYS A 137 -4.77 -0.32 -13.66
C CYS A 137 -5.60 0.20 -14.83
N CYS A 138 -6.72 -0.46 -15.14
CA CYS A 138 -7.59 -0.11 -16.26
C CYS A 138 -8.27 1.27 -16.11
N ALA A 139 -8.36 1.78 -14.87
CA ALA A 139 -8.93 3.10 -14.59
C ALA A 139 -7.87 4.22 -14.57
N ASN A 140 -6.60 3.91 -14.80
CA ASN A 140 -5.47 4.84 -14.66
C ASN A 140 -5.50 5.59 -13.32
N ALA A 141 -5.85 4.87 -12.25
CA ALA A 141 -5.99 5.40 -10.90
C ALA A 141 -4.71 5.29 -10.07
N ARG A 142 -3.65 4.66 -10.58
CA ARG A 142 -2.41 4.42 -9.83
C ARG A 142 -1.22 5.02 -10.56
N PHE A 143 -0.34 5.64 -9.77
CA PHE A 143 0.89 6.27 -10.25
C PHE A 143 2.07 5.80 -9.42
N TYR A 144 3.25 5.73 -10.03
CA TYR A 144 4.51 5.41 -9.37
C TYR A 144 5.57 6.44 -9.72
N GLY A 145 6.42 6.78 -8.77
CA GLY A 145 7.56 7.65 -9.00
C GLY A 145 8.14 8.23 -7.71
N ASP A 146 9.02 9.19 -7.88
CA ASP A 146 9.63 9.97 -6.77
C ASP A 146 8.79 11.22 -6.51
N LEU A 147 8.36 11.41 -5.28
CA LEU A 147 7.62 12.61 -4.86
C LEU A 147 8.45 13.90 -4.94
N ASP A 148 9.78 13.79 -4.91
CA ASP A 148 10.69 14.95 -4.98
C ASP A 148 11.04 15.33 -6.43
N ASP A 149 10.71 14.49 -7.40
CA ASP A 149 10.88 14.78 -8.82
C ASP A 149 9.58 15.35 -9.40
N ALA A 150 9.55 16.66 -9.65
CA ALA A 150 8.40 17.34 -10.22
C ALA A 150 7.99 16.82 -11.62
N SER A 151 8.89 16.11 -12.31
CA SER A 151 8.59 15.49 -13.59
C SER A 151 7.91 14.13 -13.46
N SER A 152 7.92 13.52 -12.28
CA SER A 152 7.32 12.21 -12.01
C SER A 152 5.79 12.27 -12.05
N ASP A 153 5.17 11.13 -12.36
CA ASP A 153 3.71 11.04 -12.44
C ASP A 153 3.04 11.16 -11.07
N VAL A 154 3.73 10.72 -10.00
CA VAL A 154 3.21 10.90 -8.62
C VAL A 154 3.22 12.36 -8.21
N ALA A 155 4.29 13.11 -8.49
CA ALA A 155 4.36 14.53 -8.16
C ALA A 155 3.31 15.34 -8.96
N LYS A 156 3.14 15.04 -10.25
CA LYS A 156 2.10 15.64 -11.10
C LYS A 156 0.69 15.34 -10.60
N ALA A 157 0.42 14.08 -10.22
CA ALA A 157 -0.90 13.68 -9.72
C ALA A 157 -1.25 14.41 -8.42
N VAL A 158 -0.29 14.50 -7.49
CA VAL A 158 -0.47 15.24 -6.22
C VAL A 158 -0.62 16.74 -6.46
N ALA A 159 0.19 17.33 -7.36
CA ALA A 159 0.12 18.76 -7.67
C ALA A 159 -1.18 19.17 -8.39
N ALA A 160 -1.79 18.25 -9.14
CA ALA A 160 -3.05 18.49 -9.84
C ALA A 160 -4.29 18.35 -8.94
N ALA A 161 -4.15 17.69 -7.78
CA ALA A 161 -5.23 17.48 -6.83
C ALA A 161 -5.40 18.70 -5.91
N ASP A 162 -6.62 18.89 -5.40
CA ASP A 162 -6.86 19.83 -4.30
C ASP A 162 -6.06 19.34 -3.07
N PRO A 163 -5.25 20.18 -2.42
CA PRO A 163 -4.52 19.79 -1.21
C PRO A 163 -5.40 19.18 -0.11
N ALA A 164 -6.66 19.60 0.01
CA ALA A 164 -7.63 19.05 0.96
C ALA A 164 -8.07 17.63 0.60
N SER A 165 -7.93 17.22 -0.67
CA SER A 165 -8.27 15.88 -1.17
C SER A 165 -7.10 14.90 -1.13
N VAL A 166 -5.91 15.33 -0.67
CA VAL A 166 -4.73 14.47 -0.61
C VAL A 166 -4.55 13.92 0.79
N HIS A 167 -4.72 12.62 0.94
CA HIS A 167 -4.71 11.91 2.21
C HIS A 167 -3.52 10.95 2.32
N THR A 168 -3.22 10.56 3.55
CA THR A 168 -2.34 9.43 3.89
C THR A 168 -3.08 8.49 4.83
N LEU A 169 -2.67 7.25 4.92
CA LEU A 169 -3.09 6.41 6.04
C LEU A 169 -2.55 6.99 7.35
N HIS A 170 -3.17 6.60 8.47
CA HIS A 170 -2.81 7.07 9.80
C HIS A 170 -1.29 7.10 10.01
N ASP A 171 -0.76 8.26 10.41
CA ASP A 171 0.65 8.45 10.70
C ASP A 171 0.93 8.29 12.20
N ALA A 172 1.41 7.12 12.59
CA ALA A 172 1.87 6.83 13.96
C ALA A 172 3.31 7.33 14.24
N GLY A 173 3.77 8.37 13.54
CA GLY A 173 5.15 8.88 13.56
C GLY A 173 6.06 8.23 12.52
N ASN A 174 5.53 7.36 11.68
CA ASN A 174 6.29 6.60 10.68
C ASN A 174 6.37 7.26 9.31
N LYS A 175 5.70 8.39 9.09
CA LYS A 175 5.73 9.21 7.87
C LYS A 175 5.49 8.39 6.60
N PRO A 176 4.26 7.92 6.36
CA PRO A 176 3.92 7.15 5.16
C PRO A 176 4.13 7.99 3.90
N LEU A 177 4.72 7.40 2.84
CA LEU A 177 4.96 8.10 1.57
C LEU A 177 3.81 7.99 0.58
N THR A 178 3.06 6.88 0.61
CA THR A 178 1.91 6.70 -0.29
C THR A 178 0.88 7.81 -0.07
N ARG A 179 0.32 8.32 -1.16
CA ARG A 179 -0.75 9.33 -1.12
C ARG A 179 -2.01 8.75 -1.75
N TYR A 180 -3.13 9.19 -1.22
CA TYR A 180 -4.46 8.86 -1.72
C TYR A 180 -5.19 10.16 -2.06
N ILE A 181 -5.76 10.23 -3.25
CA ILE A 181 -6.55 11.38 -3.70
C ILE A 181 -8.01 10.97 -3.62
N LEU A 182 -8.78 11.63 -2.76
CA LEU A 182 -10.22 11.43 -2.61
C LEU A 182 -10.87 12.79 -2.43
N SER A 183 -11.70 13.18 -3.39
CA SER A 183 -12.45 14.42 -3.29
C SER A 183 -13.69 14.25 -2.43
N GLU A 184 -14.03 15.27 -1.64
CA GLU A 184 -15.27 15.30 -0.83
C GLU A 184 -16.55 15.13 -1.65
N LYS A 185 -16.48 15.34 -2.98
CA LYS A 185 -17.60 15.12 -3.91
C LYS A 185 -17.91 13.63 -4.11
N ILE A 186 -16.94 12.76 -3.87
CA ILE A 186 -17.09 11.31 -4.01
C ILE A 186 -17.43 10.68 -2.68
N ALA A 187 -16.64 10.95 -1.65
CA ALA A 187 -16.88 10.44 -0.31
C ALA A 187 -16.00 11.17 0.72
N THR A 188 -16.39 11.06 1.98
CA THR A 188 -15.59 11.49 3.11
C THR A 188 -14.44 10.52 3.36
N TRP A 189 -13.22 11.04 3.60
CA TRP A 189 -12.08 10.20 3.99
C TRP A 189 -12.31 9.60 5.38
N HIS A 190 -12.17 8.29 5.48
CA HIS A 190 -12.19 7.57 6.75
C HIS A 190 -10.82 7.00 7.06
N ASP A 191 -10.28 7.31 8.24
CA ASP A 191 -9.09 6.67 8.73
C ASP A 191 -9.34 5.18 8.94
N VAL A 192 -8.55 4.36 8.27
CA VAL A 192 -8.60 2.91 8.41
C VAL A 192 -7.61 2.53 9.49
N ASP A 193 -8.09 2.12 10.66
CA ASP A 193 -7.29 1.51 11.71
C ASP A 193 -6.55 0.28 11.17
N ALA A 194 -5.43 -0.05 11.82
CA ALA A 194 -4.50 -1.09 11.39
C ALA A 194 -5.16 -2.24 10.64
N ILE A 195 -4.78 -2.41 9.39
CA ILE A 195 -5.24 -3.52 8.55
C ILE A 195 -4.75 -4.80 9.19
N ALA A 196 -5.66 -5.63 9.69
CA ALA A 196 -5.28 -6.89 10.32
C ALA A 196 -4.41 -7.72 9.37
N PRO A 197 -3.33 -8.36 9.87
CA PRO A 197 -2.46 -9.16 9.02
C PRO A 197 -3.29 -10.23 8.29
N ALA A 198 -2.98 -10.42 7.03
CA ALA A 198 -3.61 -11.41 6.18
C ALA A 198 -3.29 -12.82 6.67
N SER A 199 -4.01 -13.31 7.64
CA SER A 199 -4.09 -14.74 7.91
C SER A 199 -5.43 -15.22 7.36
N GLY A 200 -5.38 -16.14 6.43
CA GLY A 200 -6.42 -16.63 5.50
C GLY A 200 -7.82 -17.00 5.98
N ALA A 201 -8.35 -16.33 7.00
CA ALA A 201 -9.68 -16.61 7.53
C ALA A 201 -10.49 -15.33 7.89
N GLN A 202 -10.15 -14.17 7.34
CA GLN A 202 -10.58 -12.90 7.97
C GLN A 202 -11.37 -11.94 7.07
N ASP A 203 -11.84 -12.39 5.94
CA ASP A 203 -12.62 -11.51 5.05
C ASP A 203 -13.98 -11.09 5.64
N ALA A 204 -14.42 -11.74 6.72
CA ALA A 204 -15.69 -11.41 7.38
C ALA A 204 -15.58 -10.36 8.51
N ALA A 205 -14.38 -10.12 9.06
CA ALA A 205 -14.21 -9.23 10.22
C ALA A 205 -13.99 -7.75 9.85
N TRP A 206 -13.74 -7.47 8.58
CA TRP A 206 -13.49 -6.13 8.09
C TRP A 206 -14.72 -5.23 8.00
N PHE A 207 -15.89 -5.87 7.92
CA PHE A 207 -17.18 -5.19 7.75
C PHE A 207 -17.95 -5.00 9.05
N ALA A 208 -17.41 -5.42 10.18
CA ALA A 208 -18.12 -5.49 11.45
C ALA A 208 -17.63 -4.48 12.49
N LYS A 209 -17.34 -3.24 12.12
CA LYS A 209 -17.39 -2.13 13.06
C LYS A 209 -18.54 -1.24 12.66
N GLU A 210 -19.75 -1.66 13.04
CA GLU A 210 -20.87 -0.77 13.25
C GLU A 210 -20.72 -0.17 14.64
N ASP A 211 -20.68 1.16 14.74
CA ASP A 211 -20.93 1.90 15.97
C ASP A 211 -22.44 1.94 16.24
#